data_d0b16028cc96859632f51612c169b74b
#
_entry.id   d0b16028cc96859632f51612c169b74b
#
_cell.length_a   1.000
_cell.length_b   1.000
_cell.length_c   1.000
_cell.angle_alpha   90.00
_cell.angle_beta   90.00
_cell.angle_gamma   90.00
#
_symmetry.space_group_name_H-M   'P 1'
#
loop_
_entity.id
_entity.type
_entity.pdbx_description
1 polymer ?
#
loop_
_entity_poly.entity_id
_entity_poly.type
_entity_poly.pdbx_seq_one_letter_code
_entity_poly.pdbx_strand_id
1 'polypeptide(L)'
;MAQFKINQSNVSETWRLMSVQARSDILKNAFEPLSALTHDDKAAMQVFNHLLEQGKHLDDSVMLAGATGESNELYIQARGKTLVVGCESAHPMSILAQLLAGLLTGNEVHLHAPTHQDFCQQAVDILHGVGISEDVLTIANDSQTKVLLQMNNLAQVAVAGTLLDVKEVAAQVSQADGVLTQVIALTDLAGLSDVFNPDYLHRFTTERVKTINTTAIGGNASLLEMSVEQTEVEQTKTV
;
A
#
# COMPACT_ATOMS: atom_id res chain seq x y z
N MET A 1 35.90 -10.31 -5.02
CA MET A 1 34.69 -11.11 -4.76
C MET A 1 33.58 -10.18 -4.35
N ALA A 2 32.66 -9.87 -5.27
CA ALA A 2 31.51 -9.03 -4.99
C ALA A 2 30.44 -9.87 -4.27
N GLN A 3 30.25 -9.63 -2.97
CA GLN A 3 29.08 -10.14 -2.27
C GLN A 3 27.85 -9.43 -2.81
N PHE A 4 27.02 -10.16 -3.52
CA PHE A 4 25.70 -9.71 -3.97
C PHE A 4 24.86 -9.34 -2.73
N LYS A 5 24.56 -8.05 -2.60
CA LYS A 5 23.49 -7.57 -1.69
C LYS A 5 22.13 -7.91 -2.29
N ILE A 6 21.72 -9.17 -2.19
CA ILE A 6 20.42 -9.65 -2.74
C ILE A 6 19.28 -9.50 -1.72
N ASN A 7 19.56 -9.21 -0.42
CA ASN A 7 18.57 -9.41 0.64
C ASN A 7 17.63 -8.24 0.95
N GLN A 8 17.95 -7.00 0.66
CA GLN A 8 17.04 -5.88 1.04
C GLN A 8 15.86 -5.72 0.07
N SER A 9 16.06 -5.96 -1.22
CA SER A 9 14.99 -5.89 -2.23
C SER A 9 13.93 -7.00 -2.10
N ASN A 10 14.21 -8.08 -1.36
CA ASN A 10 13.34 -9.25 -1.29
C ASN A 10 12.23 -9.11 -0.22
N VAL A 11 12.47 -8.43 0.88
CA VAL A 11 11.49 -8.32 1.99
C VAL A 11 10.38 -7.35 1.66
N SER A 12 10.69 -6.14 1.19
CA SER A 12 9.68 -5.17 0.73
C SER A 12 8.86 -5.73 -0.44
N GLU A 13 9.50 -6.48 -1.36
CA GLU A 13 8.82 -7.15 -2.45
C GLU A 13 7.91 -8.28 -1.97
N THR A 14 8.33 -9.05 -0.98
CA THR A 14 7.48 -10.08 -0.34
C THR A 14 6.24 -9.44 0.29
N TRP A 15 6.41 -8.31 0.99
CA TRP A 15 5.30 -7.55 1.56
C TRP A 15 4.35 -7.05 0.48
N ARG A 16 4.89 -6.47 -0.60
CA ARG A 16 4.13 -5.96 -1.74
C ARG A 16 3.29 -7.05 -2.42
N LEU A 17 3.82 -8.26 -2.54
CA LEU A 17 3.18 -9.41 -3.20
C LEU A 17 2.27 -10.23 -2.27
N MET A 18 2.31 -9.95 -0.96
CA MET A 18 1.41 -10.59 0.00
C MET A 18 -0.02 -10.19 -0.28
N SER A 19 -0.98 -11.10 -0.10
CA SER A 19 -2.41 -10.77 -0.25
C SER A 19 -2.83 -9.72 0.78
N VAL A 20 -3.83 -8.91 0.43
CA VAL A 20 -4.39 -7.91 1.36
C VAL A 20 -4.93 -8.59 2.62
N GLN A 21 -5.53 -9.78 2.48
CA GLN A 21 -6.01 -10.54 3.64
C GLN A 21 -4.87 -10.89 4.60
N ALA A 22 -3.73 -11.35 4.10
CA ALA A 22 -2.59 -11.69 4.95
C ALA A 22 -2.01 -10.45 5.65
N ARG A 23 -1.89 -9.31 4.95
CA ARG A 23 -1.50 -8.03 5.56
C ARG A 23 -2.52 -7.57 6.61
N SER A 24 -3.82 -7.71 6.32
CA SER A 24 -4.91 -7.39 7.25
C SER A 24 -4.79 -8.20 8.55
N ASP A 25 -4.48 -9.48 8.44
CA ASP A 25 -4.38 -10.37 9.61
C ASP A 25 -3.17 -10.01 10.48
N ILE A 26 -2.06 -9.59 9.88
CA ILE A 26 -0.91 -9.05 10.62
C ILE A 26 -1.30 -7.75 11.33
N LEU A 27 -1.93 -6.81 10.62
CA LEU A 27 -2.33 -5.51 11.19
C LEU A 27 -3.36 -5.66 12.32
N LYS A 28 -4.29 -6.62 12.23
CA LYS A 28 -5.25 -6.92 13.30
C LYS A 28 -4.57 -7.27 14.63
N ASN A 29 -3.41 -7.94 14.58
CA ASN A 29 -2.66 -8.28 15.80
C ASN A 29 -2.06 -7.02 16.49
N ALA A 30 -1.91 -5.91 15.75
CA ALA A 30 -1.45 -4.64 16.30
C ALA A 30 -2.60 -3.74 16.82
N PHE A 31 -3.88 -4.12 16.59
CA PHE A 31 -5.02 -3.24 16.88
C PHE A 31 -5.07 -2.79 18.33
N GLU A 32 -5.12 -3.73 19.27
CA GLU A 32 -5.25 -3.44 20.71
C GLU A 32 -4.16 -2.47 21.23
N PRO A 33 -2.86 -2.74 21.03
CA PRO A 33 -1.82 -1.84 21.51
C PRO A 33 -1.79 -0.50 20.75
N LEU A 34 -2.12 -0.45 19.45
CA LEU A 34 -2.21 0.80 18.70
C LEU A 34 -3.40 1.64 19.16
N SER A 35 -4.55 1.01 19.43
CA SER A 35 -5.75 1.67 19.96
C SER A 35 -5.44 2.35 21.30
N ALA A 36 -4.84 1.62 22.23
CA ALA A 36 -4.45 2.16 23.53
C ALA A 36 -3.50 3.37 23.43
N LEU A 37 -2.62 3.36 22.42
CA LEU A 37 -1.66 4.44 22.16
C LEU A 37 -2.35 5.74 21.71
N THR A 38 -3.49 5.66 21.02
CA THR A 38 -4.23 6.84 20.53
C THR A 38 -5.04 7.56 21.61
N HIS A 39 -5.29 6.92 22.75
CA HIS A 39 -6.20 7.39 23.81
C HIS A 39 -7.64 7.64 23.36
N ASP A 40 -8.02 7.10 22.18
CA ASP A 40 -9.37 7.12 21.64
C ASP A 40 -9.70 5.78 20.96
N ASP A 41 -10.00 4.80 21.78
CA ASP A 41 -10.31 3.43 21.32
C ASP A 41 -11.45 3.38 20.30
N LYS A 42 -12.44 4.27 20.45
CA LYS A 42 -13.59 4.30 19.54
C LYS A 42 -13.19 4.79 18.15
N ALA A 43 -12.45 5.89 18.06
CA ALA A 43 -11.97 6.41 16.79
C ALA A 43 -10.98 5.42 16.14
N ALA A 44 -10.07 4.84 16.93
CA ALA A 44 -9.13 3.83 16.45
C ALA A 44 -9.88 2.62 15.85
N MET A 45 -10.89 2.10 16.56
CA MET A 45 -11.72 0.99 16.07
C MET A 45 -12.45 1.34 14.77
N GLN A 46 -13.01 2.54 14.66
CA GLN A 46 -13.71 2.98 13.46
C GLN A 46 -12.75 3.06 12.25
N VAL A 47 -11.58 3.66 12.42
CA VAL A 47 -10.56 3.77 11.36
C VAL A 47 -10.07 2.39 10.94
N PHE A 48 -9.68 1.56 11.90
CA PHE A 48 -9.20 0.20 11.62
C PHE A 48 -10.23 -0.63 10.85
N ASN A 49 -11.46 -0.73 11.38
CA ASN A 49 -12.51 -1.52 10.75
C ASN A 49 -12.83 -1.00 9.35
N HIS A 50 -12.87 0.32 9.17
CA HIS A 50 -13.13 0.91 7.86
C HIS A 50 -12.03 0.56 6.85
N LEU A 51 -10.76 0.77 7.19
CA LEU A 51 -9.64 0.46 6.30
C LEU A 51 -9.58 -1.03 5.97
N LEU A 52 -9.75 -1.92 6.96
CA LEU A 52 -9.73 -3.36 6.74
C LEU A 52 -10.91 -3.82 5.86
N GLU A 53 -12.08 -3.23 6.02
CA GLU A 53 -13.26 -3.54 5.20
C GLU A 53 -13.05 -3.10 3.75
N GLN A 54 -12.59 -1.86 3.54
CA GLN A 54 -12.26 -1.35 2.21
C GLN A 54 -11.11 -2.15 1.56
N GLY A 55 -10.17 -2.63 2.36
CA GLY A 55 -9.05 -3.43 1.87
C GLY A 55 -9.45 -4.75 1.22
N LYS A 56 -10.58 -5.36 1.59
CA LYS A 56 -11.01 -6.69 1.10
C LYS A 56 -11.12 -6.78 -0.42
N HIS A 57 -11.39 -5.67 -1.11
CA HIS A 57 -11.61 -5.62 -2.55
C HIS A 57 -10.35 -5.23 -3.34
N LEU A 58 -9.23 -4.95 -2.67
CA LEU A 58 -8.01 -4.51 -3.36
C LEU A 58 -7.28 -5.63 -4.13
N ASP A 59 -7.53 -6.90 -3.77
CA ASP A 59 -6.98 -8.05 -4.49
C ASP A 59 -7.90 -8.52 -5.64
N ASP A 60 -9.08 -7.91 -5.80
CA ASP A 60 -10.01 -8.25 -6.87
C ASP A 60 -9.44 -7.82 -8.23
N SER A 61 -9.55 -8.69 -9.21
CA SER A 61 -9.20 -8.38 -10.59
C SER A 61 -10.45 -8.31 -11.48
N VAL A 62 -10.40 -7.47 -12.50
CA VAL A 62 -11.52 -7.26 -13.42
C VAL A 62 -11.09 -7.60 -14.84
N MET A 63 -11.82 -8.50 -15.48
CA MET A 63 -11.63 -8.78 -16.90
C MET A 63 -12.17 -7.62 -17.73
N LEU A 64 -11.29 -6.99 -18.51
CA LEU A 64 -11.65 -5.91 -19.41
C LEU A 64 -12.01 -6.45 -20.79
N ALA A 65 -12.93 -5.76 -21.47
CA ALA A 65 -13.19 -6.03 -22.88
C ALA A 65 -11.92 -5.77 -23.71
N GLY A 66 -11.61 -6.68 -24.63
CA GLY A 66 -10.44 -6.62 -25.49
C GLY A 66 -10.74 -7.04 -26.92
N ALA A 67 -9.74 -6.95 -27.79
CA ALA A 67 -9.82 -7.44 -29.14
C ALA A 67 -9.90 -8.98 -29.14
N THR A 68 -10.43 -9.56 -30.23
CA THR A 68 -10.44 -11.01 -30.42
C THR A 68 -9.00 -11.56 -30.34
N GLY A 69 -8.79 -12.53 -29.48
CA GLY A 69 -7.47 -13.13 -29.24
C GLY A 69 -6.62 -12.42 -28.19
N GLU A 70 -7.20 -11.50 -27.42
CA GLU A 70 -6.58 -10.87 -26.25
C GLU A 70 -7.38 -11.14 -25.00
N SER A 71 -6.66 -11.36 -23.89
CA SER A 71 -7.22 -11.38 -22.54
C SER A 71 -6.59 -10.21 -21.75
N ASN A 72 -7.43 -9.30 -21.26
CA ASN A 72 -7.02 -8.12 -20.53
C ASN A 72 -7.57 -8.20 -19.10
N GLU A 73 -6.66 -8.19 -18.12
CA GLU A 73 -6.99 -8.25 -16.70
C GLU A 73 -6.51 -6.98 -16.01
N LEU A 74 -7.44 -6.18 -15.45
CA LEU A 74 -7.14 -5.04 -14.61
C LEU A 74 -6.98 -5.52 -13.16
N TYR A 75 -5.92 -5.13 -12.51
CA TYR A 75 -5.65 -5.42 -11.10
C TYR A 75 -4.95 -4.24 -10.42
N ILE A 76 -5.01 -4.23 -9.10
CA ILE A 76 -4.46 -3.17 -8.26
C ILE A 76 -3.17 -3.67 -7.59
N GLN A 77 -2.18 -2.78 -7.48
CA GLN A 77 -0.95 -3.06 -6.75
C GLN A 77 -0.55 -1.88 -5.87
N ALA A 78 0.30 -2.13 -4.87
CA ALA A 78 0.99 -1.10 -4.13
C ALA A 78 1.65 -0.11 -5.09
N ARG A 79 1.54 1.17 -4.81
CA ARG A 79 2.17 2.21 -5.63
C ARG A 79 3.69 2.18 -5.51
N GLY A 80 4.23 1.87 -4.31
CA GLY A 80 5.65 1.72 -4.06
C GLY A 80 6.12 2.44 -2.80
N LYS A 81 7.30 3.04 -2.86
CA LYS A 81 7.89 3.76 -1.72
C LYS A 81 7.04 4.96 -1.33
N THR A 82 6.61 4.97 -0.07
CA THR A 82 5.68 5.94 0.51
C THR A 82 6.34 6.66 1.67
N LEU A 83 6.31 7.99 1.65
CA LEU A 83 6.66 8.81 2.80
C LEU A 83 5.36 9.28 3.47
N VAL A 84 5.18 8.95 4.75
CA VAL A 84 4.09 9.49 5.58
C VAL A 84 4.66 10.64 6.41
N VAL A 85 4.08 11.82 6.26
CA VAL A 85 4.50 13.04 6.96
C VAL A 85 3.39 13.49 7.90
N GLY A 86 3.70 13.50 9.20
CA GLY A 86 2.86 14.15 10.22
C GLY A 86 3.44 15.53 10.56
N CYS A 87 2.74 16.57 10.14
CA CYS A 87 3.12 17.95 10.43
C CYS A 87 2.81 18.33 11.90
N GLU A 88 3.22 19.50 12.35
CA GLU A 88 3.01 19.94 13.73
C GLU A 88 1.54 19.95 14.14
N SER A 89 0.66 20.30 13.20
CA SER A 89 -0.79 20.32 13.38
C SER A 89 -1.45 18.95 13.33
N ALA A 90 -0.72 17.88 12.93
CA ALA A 90 -1.28 16.55 12.78
C ALA A 90 -1.81 16.01 14.12
N HIS A 91 -2.87 15.22 14.05
CA HIS A 91 -3.35 14.43 15.18
C HIS A 91 -2.75 13.00 15.10
N PRO A 92 -2.37 12.36 16.22
CA PRO A 92 -1.85 10.98 16.22
C PRO A 92 -2.69 10.01 15.37
N MET A 93 -4.02 10.12 15.45
CA MET A 93 -4.92 9.29 14.66
C MET A 93 -4.82 9.55 13.14
N SER A 94 -4.59 10.79 12.71
CA SER A 94 -4.42 11.10 11.28
C SER A 94 -3.11 10.52 10.73
N ILE A 95 -2.05 10.53 11.53
CA ILE A 95 -0.77 9.88 11.18
C ILE A 95 -0.96 8.36 11.09
N LEU A 96 -1.61 7.77 12.11
CA LEU A 96 -1.86 6.33 12.17
C LEU A 96 -2.73 5.86 10.99
N ALA A 97 -3.76 6.60 10.62
CA ALA A 97 -4.63 6.25 9.50
C ALA A 97 -3.86 6.18 8.17
N GLN A 98 -2.98 7.16 7.90
CA GLN A 98 -2.14 7.16 6.70
C GLN A 98 -1.09 6.05 6.73
N LEU A 99 -0.49 5.79 7.89
CA LEU A 99 0.46 4.70 8.09
C LEU A 99 -0.19 3.34 7.81
N LEU A 100 -1.36 3.08 8.40
CA LEU A 100 -2.11 1.85 8.20
C LEU A 100 -2.56 1.68 6.74
N ALA A 101 -3.05 2.75 6.09
CA ALA A 101 -3.43 2.72 4.69
C ALA A 101 -2.24 2.36 3.78
N GLY A 102 -1.07 2.96 4.02
CA GLY A 102 0.15 2.64 3.29
C GLY A 102 0.59 1.19 3.45
N LEU A 103 0.57 0.66 4.68
CA LEU A 103 0.94 -0.72 4.98
C LEU A 103 -0.08 -1.72 4.43
N LEU A 104 -1.38 -1.50 4.64
CA LEU A 104 -2.45 -2.39 4.17
C LEU A 104 -2.42 -2.56 2.65
N THR A 105 -2.12 -1.50 1.92
CA THR A 105 -2.01 -1.51 0.46
C THR A 105 -0.69 -2.07 -0.06
N GLY A 106 0.24 -2.50 0.84
CA GLY A 106 1.47 -3.21 0.48
C GLY A 106 2.65 -2.32 0.12
N ASN A 107 2.61 -1.05 0.50
CA ASN A 107 3.72 -0.13 0.25
C ASN A 107 4.86 -0.30 1.26
N GLU A 108 6.07 0.09 0.86
CA GLU A 108 7.20 0.38 1.76
C GLU A 108 6.98 1.78 2.34
N VAL A 109 6.95 1.89 3.67
CA VAL A 109 6.56 3.13 4.36
C VAL A 109 7.71 3.70 5.17
N HIS A 110 8.01 4.97 4.92
CA HIS A 110 8.87 5.79 5.74
C HIS A 110 8.02 6.81 6.50
N LEU A 111 8.11 6.82 7.81
CA LEU A 111 7.31 7.69 8.67
C LEU A 111 8.15 8.85 9.19
N HIS A 112 7.70 10.08 8.99
CA HIS A 112 8.32 11.30 9.48
C HIS A 112 7.30 12.20 10.17
N ALA A 113 7.40 12.32 11.48
CA ALA A 113 6.54 13.19 12.29
C ALA A 113 7.30 13.67 13.54
N PRO A 114 8.19 14.65 13.41
CA PRO A 114 9.13 15.04 14.47
C PRO A 114 8.46 15.56 15.73
N THR A 115 7.29 16.21 15.61
CA THR A 115 6.51 16.68 16.77
C THR A 115 5.73 15.57 17.49
N HIS A 116 5.60 14.39 16.85
CA HIS A 116 4.93 13.21 17.37
C HIS A 116 5.87 12.01 17.49
N GLN A 117 7.17 12.27 17.73
CA GLN A 117 8.22 11.24 17.67
C GLN A 117 7.95 10.07 18.61
N ASP A 118 7.57 10.34 19.87
CA ASP A 118 7.31 9.28 20.85
C ASP A 118 6.13 8.39 20.44
N PHE A 119 5.06 8.98 19.93
CA PHE A 119 3.91 8.25 19.39
C PHE A 119 4.33 7.38 18.19
N CYS A 120 5.04 7.96 17.24
CA CYS A 120 5.48 7.26 16.04
C CYS A 120 6.43 6.12 16.37
N GLN A 121 7.37 6.31 17.32
CA GLN A 121 8.28 5.25 17.74
C GLN A 121 7.51 4.08 18.36
N GLN A 122 6.59 4.34 19.28
CA GLN A 122 5.79 3.31 19.90
C GLN A 122 4.90 2.59 18.86
N ALA A 123 4.29 3.32 17.92
CA ALA A 123 3.49 2.72 16.87
C ALA A 123 4.32 1.80 15.95
N VAL A 124 5.53 2.23 15.58
CA VAL A 124 6.45 1.43 14.77
C VAL A 124 6.94 0.21 15.52
N ASP A 125 7.30 0.34 16.80
CA ASP A 125 7.73 -0.79 17.65
C ASP A 125 6.62 -1.85 17.78
N ILE A 126 5.36 -1.43 17.94
CA ILE A 126 4.20 -2.31 17.96
C ILE A 126 4.05 -3.05 16.61
N LEU A 127 4.16 -2.33 15.49
CA LEU A 127 4.03 -2.90 14.15
C LEU A 127 5.19 -3.87 13.82
N HIS A 128 6.40 -3.57 14.24
CA HIS A 128 7.52 -4.51 14.15
C HIS A 128 7.29 -5.75 15.03
N GLY A 129 6.74 -5.55 16.23
CA GLY A 129 6.41 -6.64 17.16
C GLY A 129 5.39 -7.65 16.62
N VAL A 130 4.52 -7.25 15.69
CA VAL A 130 3.57 -8.15 15.00
C VAL A 130 4.11 -8.74 13.69
N GLY A 131 5.38 -8.45 13.34
CA GLY A 131 6.08 -9.08 12.22
C GLY A 131 6.24 -8.22 10.95
N ILE A 132 5.94 -6.92 11.01
CA ILE A 132 6.29 -6.01 9.91
C ILE A 132 7.80 -5.71 9.98
N SER A 133 8.51 -5.98 8.88
CA SER A 133 9.97 -5.80 8.83
C SER A 133 10.38 -4.33 8.82
N GLU A 134 11.58 -4.05 9.34
CA GLU A 134 12.23 -2.75 9.22
C GLU A 134 12.49 -2.33 7.76
N ASP A 135 12.59 -3.29 6.83
CA ASP A 135 12.68 -2.98 5.39
C ASP A 135 11.35 -2.51 4.79
N VAL A 136 10.24 -2.74 5.48
CA VAL A 136 8.88 -2.33 5.06
C VAL A 136 8.45 -1.04 5.74
N LEU A 137 8.80 -0.87 7.02
CA LEU A 137 8.42 0.29 7.83
C LEU A 137 9.61 0.84 8.59
N THR A 138 9.95 2.11 8.35
CA THR A 138 11.03 2.82 9.05
C THR A 138 10.59 4.19 9.51
N ILE A 139 11.21 4.70 10.58
CA ILE A 139 11.12 6.11 10.93
C ILE A 139 12.26 6.87 10.23
N ALA A 140 11.90 7.92 9.53
CA ALA A 140 12.85 8.80 8.85
C ALA A 140 13.09 10.07 9.71
N ASN A 141 14.34 10.43 9.91
CA ASN A 141 14.70 11.72 10.46
C ASN A 141 14.67 12.83 9.40
N ASP A 142 14.87 14.09 9.80
CA ASP A 142 14.83 15.26 8.90
C ASP A 142 15.80 15.13 7.72
N SER A 143 17.01 14.62 7.93
CA SER A 143 17.99 14.47 6.86
C SER A 143 17.60 13.38 5.89
N GLN A 144 17.08 12.26 6.38
CA GLN A 144 16.56 11.15 5.55
C GLN A 144 15.32 11.59 4.78
N THR A 145 14.41 12.34 5.41
CA THR A 145 13.21 12.89 4.76
C THR A 145 13.56 13.80 3.59
N LYS A 146 14.56 14.67 3.73
CA LYS A 146 15.05 15.52 2.63
C LYS A 146 15.61 14.67 1.48
N VAL A 147 16.33 13.61 1.79
CA VAL A 147 16.83 12.67 0.76
C VAL A 147 15.67 11.95 0.07
N LEU A 148 14.70 11.44 0.84
CA LEU A 148 13.52 10.76 0.30
C LEU A 148 12.74 11.65 -0.66
N LEU A 149 12.48 12.91 -0.30
CA LEU A 149 11.76 13.87 -1.12
C LEU A 149 12.46 14.21 -2.45
N GLN A 150 13.77 13.95 -2.55
CA GLN A 150 14.57 14.15 -3.77
C GLN A 150 14.84 12.84 -4.52
N MET A 151 14.34 11.71 -4.04
CA MET A 151 14.54 10.43 -4.70
C MET A 151 13.71 10.32 -5.99
N ASN A 152 14.32 9.83 -7.04
CA ASN A 152 13.68 9.64 -8.35
C ASN A 152 12.63 8.49 -8.38
N ASN A 153 12.53 7.70 -7.31
CA ASN A 153 11.60 6.57 -7.18
C ASN A 153 10.65 6.68 -5.97
N LEU A 154 10.53 7.86 -5.36
CA LEU A 154 9.50 8.11 -4.36
C LEU A 154 8.14 8.12 -5.06
N ALA A 155 7.31 7.13 -4.78
CA ALA A 155 6.04 6.95 -5.48
C ALA A 155 4.94 7.89 -4.95
N GLN A 156 4.96 8.16 -3.64
CA GLN A 156 3.93 9.00 -3.00
C GLN A 156 4.38 9.58 -1.67
N VAL A 157 3.75 10.70 -1.31
CA VAL A 157 3.86 11.32 0.01
C VAL A 157 2.45 11.52 0.58
N ALA A 158 2.17 10.91 1.73
CA ALA A 158 0.93 11.07 2.47
C ALA A 158 1.17 12.10 3.59
N VAL A 159 0.43 13.22 3.56
CA VAL A 159 0.65 14.36 4.46
C VAL A 159 -0.56 14.55 5.35
N ALA A 160 -0.37 14.43 6.66
CA ALA A 160 -1.33 14.86 7.69
C ALA A 160 -0.93 16.23 8.21
N GLY A 161 -1.73 17.26 7.91
CA GLY A 161 -1.40 18.64 8.28
C GLY A 161 -2.41 19.64 7.73
N THR A 162 -2.15 20.92 7.94
CA THR A 162 -2.93 22.00 7.36
C THR A 162 -2.77 22.03 5.83
N LEU A 163 -3.66 22.75 5.14
CA LEU A 163 -3.51 22.98 3.70
C LEU A 163 -2.19 23.68 3.34
N LEU A 164 -1.65 24.49 4.25
CA LEU A 164 -0.35 25.15 4.05
C LEU A 164 0.77 24.10 4.08
N ASP A 165 0.76 23.23 5.07
CA ASP A 165 1.75 22.14 5.20
C ASP A 165 1.75 21.25 3.94
N VAL A 166 0.56 20.88 3.47
CA VAL A 166 0.41 20.09 2.23
C VAL A 166 1.01 20.80 1.02
N LYS A 167 0.78 22.11 0.89
CA LYS A 167 1.36 22.92 -0.21
C LYS A 167 2.88 23.02 -0.12
N GLU A 168 3.43 23.15 1.06
CA GLU A 168 4.89 23.18 1.28
C GLU A 168 5.55 21.85 0.90
N VAL A 169 4.97 20.72 1.34
CA VAL A 169 5.46 19.38 0.95
C VAL A 169 5.32 19.17 -0.55
N ALA A 170 4.19 19.54 -1.15
CA ALA A 170 3.96 19.44 -2.59
C ALA A 170 4.97 20.25 -3.40
N ALA A 171 5.30 21.47 -2.94
CA ALA A 171 6.33 22.31 -3.55
C ALA A 171 7.72 21.67 -3.49
N GLN A 172 8.06 21.00 -2.39
CA GLN A 172 9.34 20.26 -2.29
C GLN A 172 9.37 19.06 -3.22
N VAL A 173 8.31 18.27 -3.26
CA VAL A 173 8.17 17.11 -4.15
C VAL A 173 8.25 17.50 -5.63
N SER A 174 7.66 18.65 -6.01
CA SER A 174 7.66 19.12 -7.39
C SER A 174 9.04 19.55 -7.93
N GLN A 175 10.05 19.64 -7.05
CA GLN A 175 11.43 19.98 -7.42
C GLN A 175 12.28 18.74 -7.72
N ALA A 176 11.77 17.54 -7.40
CA ALA A 176 12.49 16.30 -7.63
C ALA A 176 12.37 15.87 -9.10
N ASP A 177 13.48 15.37 -9.65
CA ASP A 177 13.48 14.68 -10.93
C ASP A 177 13.04 13.21 -10.74
N GLY A 178 12.38 12.64 -11.74
CA GLY A 178 12.05 11.21 -11.72
C GLY A 178 10.57 10.91 -11.98
N VAL A 179 10.02 9.91 -11.28
CA VAL A 179 8.60 9.57 -11.40
C VAL A 179 7.73 10.66 -10.78
N LEU A 180 6.53 10.82 -11.32
CA LEU A 180 5.54 11.75 -10.75
C LEU A 180 5.10 11.25 -9.37
N THR A 181 5.60 11.88 -8.32
CA THR A 181 5.25 11.56 -6.95
C THR A 181 3.86 12.09 -6.62
N GLN A 182 2.95 11.22 -6.17
CA GLN A 182 1.62 11.64 -5.75
C GLN A 182 1.65 12.21 -4.34
N VAL A 183 0.92 13.31 -4.11
CA VAL A 183 0.66 13.85 -2.77
C VAL A 183 -0.75 13.46 -2.33
N ILE A 184 -0.85 12.78 -1.18
CA ILE A 184 -2.11 12.38 -0.54
C ILE A 184 -2.30 13.29 0.67
N ALA A 185 -3.19 14.26 0.56
CA ALA A 185 -3.48 15.20 1.62
C ALA A 185 -4.53 14.64 2.58
N LEU A 186 -4.31 14.82 3.88
CA LEU A 186 -5.28 14.63 4.95
C LEU A 186 -5.31 15.91 5.79
N THR A 187 -6.30 16.76 5.55
CA THR A 187 -6.41 18.08 6.18
C THR A 187 -7.53 18.17 7.20
N ASP A 188 -8.52 17.30 7.15
CA ASP A 188 -9.49 17.09 8.22
C ASP A 188 -8.91 16.14 9.27
N LEU A 189 -8.07 16.71 10.15
CA LEU A 189 -7.24 15.97 11.09
C LEU A 189 -8.02 15.36 12.27
N ALA A 190 -9.19 15.88 12.55
CA ALA A 190 -10.06 15.42 13.65
C ALA A 190 -11.20 14.52 13.15
N GLY A 191 -11.89 14.93 12.08
CA GLY A 191 -13.01 14.18 11.51
C GLY A 191 -12.60 13.04 10.60
N LEU A 192 -11.36 13.08 10.07
CA LEU A 192 -10.80 12.06 9.16
C LEU A 192 -11.71 11.74 7.97
N SER A 193 -12.46 12.73 7.47
CA SER A 193 -13.49 12.54 6.43
C SER A 193 -12.92 11.90 5.15
N ASP A 194 -11.68 12.26 4.79
CA ASP A 194 -11.00 11.64 3.65
C ASP A 194 -10.74 10.15 3.87
N VAL A 195 -10.37 9.75 5.11
CA VAL A 195 -10.09 8.35 5.45
C VAL A 195 -11.33 7.47 5.31
N PHE A 196 -12.51 8.03 5.64
CA PHE A 196 -13.79 7.34 5.52
C PHE A 196 -14.37 7.34 4.10
N ASN A 197 -13.69 7.95 3.13
CA ASN A 197 -14.09 7.86 1.73
C ASN A 197 -13.83 6.43 1.21
N PRO A 198 -14.78 5.79 0.51
CA PRO A 198 -14.62 4.45 -0.05
C PRO A 198 -13.38 4.27 -0.93
N ASP A 199 -12.95 5.34 -1.62
CA ASP A 199 -11.80 5.31 -2.52
C ASP A 199 -10.47 5.68 -1.85
N TYR A 200 -10.45 5.84 -0.51
CA TYR A 200 -9.24 6.32 0.17
C TYR A 200 -8.03 5.42 -0.04
N LEU A 201 -8.18 4.11 0.07
CA LEU A 201 -7.09 3.16 -0.14
C LEU A 201 -6.58 3.14 -1.58
N HIS A 202 -7.43 3.44 -2.57
CA HIS A 202 -7.02 3.52 -3.97
C HIS A 202 -5.99 4.63 -4.22
N ARG A 203 -5.95 5.65 -3.36
CA ARG A 203 -4.92 6.69 -3.43
C ARG A 203 -3.51 6.16 -3.14
N PHE A 204 -3.40 5.04 -2.42
CA PHE A 204 -2.13 4.38 -2.07
C PHE A 204 -1.75 3.27 -3.05
N THR A 205 -2.50 3.08 -4.11
CA THR A 205 -2.33 2.01 -5.08
C THR A 205 -2.14 2.53 -6.49
N THR A 206 -1.85 1.63 -7.40
CA THR A 206 -1.82 1.89 -8.84
C THR A 206 -2.55 0.77 -9.56
N GLU A 207 -3.33 1.13 -10.57
CA GLU A 207 -3.94 0.17 -11.49
C GLU A 207 -2.91 -0.33 -12.50
N ARG A 208 -3.02 -1.60 -12.84
CA ARG A 208 -2.22 -2.26 -13.86
C ARG A 208 -3.08 -3.14 -14.73
N VAL A 209 -2.75 -3.22 -16.02
CA VAL A 209 -3.39 -4.13 -16.95
C VAL A 209 -2.38 -5.17 -17.40
N LYS A 210 -2.76 -6.44 -17.26
CA LYS A 210 -2.04 -7.57 -17.82
C LYS A 210 -2.76 -8.00 -19.11
N THR A 211 -2.09 -7.84 -20.23
CA THR A 211 -2.59 -8.27 -21.53
C THR A 211 -1.88 -9.54 -21.97
N ILE A 212 -2.66 -10.58 -22.31
CA ILE A 212 -2.16 -11.83 -22.85
C ILE A 212 -2.72 -11.95 -24.27
N ASN A 213 -1.81 -12.04 -25.26
CA ASN A 213 -2.18 -12.31 -26.63
C ASN A 213 -2.30 -13.84 -26.80
N THR A 214 -3.52 -14.36 -26.89
CA THR A 214 -3.80 -15.79 -27.00
C THR A 214 -3.57 -16.32 -28.40
N THR A 215 -3.51 -15.46 -29.44
CA THR A 215 -3.23 -15.85 -30.82
C THR A 215 -1.73 -16.02 -31.10
N ALA A 216 -0.87 -15.34 -30.35
CA ALA A 216 0.60 -15.40 -30.52
C ALA A 216 1.24 -16.71 -30.03
N ILE A 217 0.51 -17.55 -29.29
CA ILE A 217 1.02 -18.82 -28.75
C ILE A 217 1.00 -19.95 -29.83
N GLY A 218 0.66 -19.65 -31.09
CA GLY A 218 0.72 -20.62 -32.19
C GLY A 218 -0.20 -21.84 -32.06
N GLY A 219 -1.11 -21.79 -31.11
CA GLY A 219 -2.10 -22.82 -30.85
C GLY A 219 -3.37 -22.51 -31.62
N ASN A 220 -3.77 -23.42 -32.48
CA ASN A 220 -5.11 -23.43 -33.03
C ASN A 220 -6.11 -23.45 -31.85
N ALA A 221 -7.10 -22.55 -31.83
CA ALA A 221 -8.09 -22.45 -30.74
C ALA A 221 -8.74 -23.82 -30.42
N SER A 222 -8.90 -24.68 -31.41
CA SER A 222 -9.34 -26.05 -31.26
C SER A 222 -8.40 -26.95 -30.42
N LEU A 223 -7.11 -26.66 -30.30
CA LEU A 223 -6.20 -27.43 -29.47
C LEU A 223 -6.33 -27.05 -27.99
N LEU A 224 -6.68 -25.80 -27.71
CA LEU A 224 -6.96 -25.33 -26.34
C LEU A 224 -8.30 -25.87 -25.82
N GLU A 225 -9.32 -25.95 -26.68
CA GLU A 225 -10.62 -26.58 -26.35
C GLU A 225 -10.48 -28.08 -26.10
N MET A 226 -9.68 -28.80 -26.88
CA MET A 226 -9.43 -30.24 -26.67
C MET A 226 -8.66 -30.52 -25.35
N SER A 227 -7.84 -29.62 -24.88
CA SER A 227 -7.12 -29.78 -23.57
C SER A 227 -8.07 -29.62 -22.39
N VAL A 228 -9.09 -28.77 -22.49
CA VAL A 228 -10.11 -28.58 -21.45
C VAL A 228 -11.03 -29.79 -21.35
N GLU A 229 -11.49 -30.32 -22.50
CA GLU A 229 -12.35 -31.53 -22.54
C GLU A 229 -11.63 -32.77 -22.00
N GLN A 230 -10.33 -32.93 -22.26
CA GLN A 230 -9.56 -34.07 -21.72
C GLN A 230 -9.43 -34.00 -20.18
N THR A 231 -9.36 -32.81 -19.61
CA THR A 231 -9.25 -32.64 -18.13
C THR A 231 -10.58 -32.96 -17.44
N GLU A 232 -11.73 -32.68 -18.08
CA GLU A 232 -13.06 -33.02 -17.54
C GLU A 232 -13.37 -34.51 -17.62
N VAL A 233 -12.88 -35.21 -18.67
CA VAL A 233 -13.12 -36.66 -18.87
C VAL A 233 -12.27 -37.50 -17.90
N GLU A 234 -11.08 -37.06 -17.49
CA GLU A 234 -10.28 -37.77 -16.49
C GLU A 234 -10.84 -37.62 -15.06
N GLN A 235 -11.50 -36.52 -14.75
CA GLN A 235 -12.11 -36.32 -13.41
C GLN A 235 -13.42 -37.12 -13.24
N THR A 236 -14.09 -37.51 -14.31
CA THR A 236 -15.33 -38.31 -14.28
C THR A 236 -15.08 -39.82 -14.25
N LYS A 237 -13.86 -40.30 -14.46
CA LYS A 237 -13.51 -41.73 -14.42
C LYS A 237 -12.97 -42.25 -13.10
N THR A 238 -12.88 -41.40 -12.05
CA THR A 238 -12.34 -41.75 -10.72
C THR A 238 -13.44 -41.62 -9.64
N VAL A 239 -14.63 -42.13 -9.88
CA VAL A 239 -15.66 -42.34 -8.84
C VAL A 239 -16.13 -43.79 -8.94
#